data_c701108099484a4cd6bf8220eaa5ac95
#
_entry.id   c701108099484a4cd6bf8220eaa5ac95
#
_cell.length_a   1.000
_cell.length_b   1.000
_cell.length_c   1.000
_cell.angle_alpha   90.00
_cell.angle_beta   90.00
_cell.angle_gamma   90.00
#
_symmetry.space_group_name_H-M   'P 1'
#
loop_
_entity.id
_entity.type
_entity.pdbx_description
1 polymer ?
#
loop_
_entity_poly.entity_id
_entity_poly.type
_entity_poly.pdbx_seq_one_letter_code
_entity_poly.pdbx_strand_id
1 'polypeptide(L)'
;MKDCYEVLGVQKSATDAEIKSAYRKLAKKYHPDMNPGDKEAEEKFKEVNDAYAILSDPEKRKKFDTYGAAAFENGGMGGGGGYGGFGGMDFDISDIFGDIFGGGFGGGRSARRNGPVRGDDLLQRVFISFEEAAFGCKKDVKYTRVCRCQDCNGSGAAPGTSPITCSKCGGSGQETVQQRTPFGVMQSTRACSACGGTGQTIATPCKTCHGTGLRNVSKELEVNIPAGIDHGQRITLRGMGNDGARGGAAGDLYISVNVRPHAIFERDGFDIYCEIPITFTDAALGAQISVPTLEGNTTYDIPEGTQSGTSFTMKQKGIPNINGRGRGDLIFKVMVEVPNNLSEAQKDALRKFAELCGKSNYSKKEKFFSKIFGKDKK
;
A
#
# COMPACT_ATOMS: atom_id res chain seq x y z
N MET A 1 -13.40 3.56 -40.05
CA MET A 1 -12.86 4.42 -38.94
C MET A 1 -13.05 5.89 -39.34
N LYS A 2 -13.52 6.77 -38.43
CA LYS A 2 -13.62 8.23 -38.70
C LYS A 2 -12.22 8.84 -38.82
N ASP A 3 -12.10 10.01 -39.49
CA ASP A 3 -10.80 10.72 -39.54
C ASP A 3 -10.36 11.10 -38.12
N CYS A 4 -9.14 10.66 -37.73
CA CYS A 4 -8.61 10.89 -36.38
C CYS A 4 -8.51 12.38 -36.02
N TYR A 5 -8.26 13.25 -37.02
CA TYR A 5 -8.24 14.69 -36.82
C TYR A 5 -9.63 15.28 -36.57
N GLU A 6 -10.65 14.77 -37.26
CA GLU A 6 -12.06 15.15 -37.02
C GLU A 6 -12.55 14.68 -35.66
N VAL A 7 -12.17 13.46 -35.23
CA VAL A 7 -12.53 12.92 -33.91
C VAL A 7 -11.97 13.78 -32.78
N LEU A 8 -10.73 14.25 -32.91
CA LEU A 8 -10.13 15.15 -31.92
C LEU A 8 -10.50 16.61 -32.12
N GLY A 9 -11.16 16.97 -33.24
CA GLY A 9 -11.54 18.34 -33.57
C GLY A 9 -10.36 19.26 -33.84
N VAL A 10 -9.29 18.75 -34.45
CA VAL A 10 -8.07 19.50 -34.78
C VAL A 10 -7.79 19.46 -36.27
N GLN A 11 -7.03 20.42 -36.79
CA GLN A 11 -6.61 20.42 -38.20
C GLN A 11 -5.48 19.41 -38.43
N LYS A 12 -5.31 18.97 -39.70
CA LYS A 12 -4.19 18.07 -40.09
C LYS A 12 -2.81 18.66 -39.83
N SER A 13 -2.71 20.00 -39.82
CA SER A 13 -1.49 20.77 -39.52
C SER A 13 -1.25 20.93 -38.00
N ALA A 14 -2.11 20.41 -37.14
CA ALA A 14 -2.00 20.60 -35.71
C ALA A 14 -0.68 20.05 -35.13
N THR A 15 -0.10 20.78 -34.22
CA THR A 15 1.09 20.39 -33.46
C THR A 15 0.78 19.31 -32.44
N ASP A 16 1.80 18.57 -31.98
CA ASP A 16 1.64 17.53 -30.96
C ASP A 16 1.04 18.10 -29.65
N ALA A 17 1.37 19.37 -29.33
CA ALA A 17 0.83 20.07 -28.18
C ALA A 17 -0.67 20.34 -28.30
N GLU A 18 -1.13 20.71 -29.49
CA GLU A 18 -2.54 20.94 -29.79
C GLU A 18 -3.35 19.64 -29.77
N ILE A 19 -2.82 18.58 -30.38
CA ILE A 19 -3.39 17.22 -30.34
C ILE A 19 -3.57 16.75 -28.90
N LYS A 20 -2.51 16.89 -28.07
CA LYS A 20 -2.54 16.52 -26.66
C LYS A 20 -3.56 17.35 -25.84
N SER A 21 -3.67 18.65 -26.15
CA SER A 21 -4.62 19.53 -25.47
C SER A 21 -6.08 19.18 -25.83
N ALA A 22 -6.35 18.91 -27.10
CA ALA A 22 -7.67 18.49 -27.60
C ALA A 22 -8.09 17.15 -26.97
N TYR A 23 -7.17 16.17 -26.99
CA TYR A 23 -7.40 14.89 -26.32
C TYR A 23 -7.79 15.05 -24.86
N ARG A 24 -7.03 15.81 -24.06
CA ARG A 24 -7.33 16.00 -22.63
C ARG A 24 -8.71 16.61 -22.39
N LYS A 25 -9.13 17.54 -23.23
CA LYS A 25 -10.46 18.17 -23.14
C LYS A 25 -11.59 17.16 -23.42
N LEU A 26 -11.43 16.36 -24.48
CA LEU A 26 -12.43 15.38 -24.89
C LEU A 26 -12.46 14.16 -23.93
N ALA A 27 -11.28 13.68 -23.50
CA ALA A 27 -11.19 12.61 -22.53
C ALA A 27 -11.84 12.97 -21.20
N LYS A 28 -11.67 14.21 -20.70
CA LYS A 28 -12.36 14.70 -19.50
C LYS A 28 -13.89 14.82 -19.73
N LYS A 29 -14.31 15.27 -20.92
CA LYS A 29 -15.73 15.45 -21.25
C LYS A 29 -16.50 14.13 -21.32
N TYR A 30 -15.88 13.08 -21.88
CA TYR A 30 -16.50 11.78 -22.08
C TYR A 30 -16.03 10.70 -21.09
N HIS A 31 -15.36 11.12 -19.98
CA HIS A 31 -14.88 10.19 -18.96
C HIS A 31 -16.03 9.39 -18.35
N PRO A 32 -15.88 8.06 -18.15
CA PRO A 32 -16.92 7.22 -17.54
C PRO A 32 -17.40 7.72 -16.18
N ASP A 33 -16.49 8.24 -15.34
CA ASP A 33 -16.83 8.77 -14.01
C ASP A 33 -17.70 10.03 -14.07
N MET A 34 -17.57 10.80 -15.16
CA MET A 34 -18.37 12.02 -15.36
C MET A 34 -19.70 11.75 -16.09
N ASN A 35 -19.81 10.59 -16.76
CA ASN A 35 -20.98 10.19 -17.54
C ASN A 35 -21.35 8.72 -17.23
N PRO A 36 -21.69 8.37 -15.99
CA PRO A 36 -21.97 7.00 -15.62
C PRO A 36 -23.21 6.46 -16.34
N GLY A 37 -23.02 5.35 -17.09
CA GLY A 37 -24.10 4.67 -17.81
C GLY A 37 -24.48 5.24 -19.17
N ASP A 38 -23.82 6.30 -19.64
CA ASP A 38 -24.02 6.87 -20.98
C ASP A 38 -23.19 6.13 -22.04
N LYS A 39 -23.85 5.26 -22.81
CA LYS A 39 -23.21 4.48 -23.88
C LYS A 39 -22.64 5.34 -25.02
N GLU A 40 -23.29 6.46 -25.33
CA GLU A 40 -22.77 7.37 -26.37
C GLU A 40 -21.47 8.06 -25.91
N ALA A 41 -21.38 8.42 -24.64
CA ALA A 41 -20.16 8.95 -24.06
C ALA A 41 -19.03 7.91 -24.06
N GLU A 42 -19.35 6.65 -23.74
CA GLU A 42 -18.39 5.54 -23.77
C GLU A 42 -17.85 5.27 -25.18
N GLU A 43 -18.71 5.27 -26.20
CA GLU A 43 -18.29 5.09 -27.60
C GLU A 43 -17.40 6.25 -28.06
N LYS A 44 -17.78 7.50 -27.75
CA LYS A 44 -16.96 8.68 -28.06
C LYS A 44 -15.63 8.68 -27.31
N PHE A 45 -15.61 8.20 -26.08
CA PHE A 45 -14.37 8.06 -25.32
C PHE A 45 -13.40 7.06 -25.96
N LYS A 46 -13.91 5.92 -26.46
CA LYS A 46 -13.12 4.94 -27.23
C LYS A 46 -12.58 5.55 -28.53
N GLU A 47 -13.45 6.22 -29.32
CA GLU A 47 -13.02 6.88 -30.56
C GLU A 47 -11.91 7.93 -30.32
N VAL A 48 -12.04 8.72 -29.26
CA VAL A 48 -11.04 9.75 -28.86
C VAL A 48 -9.70 9.12 -28.46
N ASN A 49 -9.73 8.02 -27.73
CA ASN A 49 -8.53 7.29 -27.33
C ASN A 49 -7.82 6.67 -28.54
N ASP A 50 -8.56 6.04 -29.45
CA ASP A 50 -8.01 5.44 -30.67
C ASP A 50 -7.38 6.51 -31.59
N ALA A 51 -8.06 7.64 -31.76
CA ALA A 51 -7.54 8.76 -32.54
C ALA A 51 -6.24 9.33 -31.94
N TYR A 52 -6.19 9.48 -30.64
CA TYR A 52 -4.98 9.96 -29.96
C TYR A 52 -3.84 8.95 -30.05
N ALA A 53 -4.11 7.65 -29.93
CA ALA A 53 -3.09 6.59 -30.04
C ALA A 53 -2.42 6.57 -31.45
N ILE A 54 -3.12 7.03 -32.48
CA ILE A 54 -2.56 7.15 -33.85
C ILE A 54 -1.81 8.46 -34.00
N LEU A 55 -2.38 9.58 -33.58
CA LEU A 55 -1.84 10.92 -33.85
C LEU A 55 -0.73 11.35 -32.88
N SER A 56 -0.60 10.72 -31.71
CA SER A 56 0.46 11.01 -30.73
C SER A 56 1.82 10.40 -31.10
N ASP A 57 1.84 9.42 -31.98
CA ASP A 57 3.06 8.75 -32.45
C ASP A 57 3.43 9.28 -33.83
N PRO A 58 4.62 9.90 -34.02
CA PRO A 58 5.04 10.47 -35.31
C PRO A 58 5.06 9.47 -36.46
N GLU A 59 5.38 8.20 -36.21
CA GLU A 59 5.44 7.16 -37.24
C GLU A 59 4.02 6.73 -37.67
N LYS A 60 3.12 6.56 -36.68
CA LYS A 60 1.72 6.20 -36.94
C LYS A 60 0.98 7.36 -37.62
N ARG A 61 1.24 8.60 -37.18
CA ARG A 61 0.70 9.81 -37.81
C ARG A 61 1.10 9.89 -39.24
N LYS A 62 2.38 9.71 -39.58
CA LYS A 62 2.84 9.69 -40.98
C LYS A 62 2.18 8.61 -41.81
N LYS A 63 2.00 7.41 -41.26
CA LYS A 63 1.28 6.33 -41.93
C LYS A 63 -0.18 6.66 -42.14
N PHE A 64 -0.81 7.27 -41.15
CA PHE A 64 -2.20 7.72 -41.25
C PHE A 64 -2.37 8.82 -42.29
N ASP A 65 -1.45 9.77 -42.32
CA ASP A 65 -1.42 10.87 -43.33
C ASP A 65 -1.18 10.37 -44.76
N THR A 66 -0.44 9.27 -44.91
CA THR A 66 -0.08 8.73 -46.23
C THR A 66 -1.13 7.76 -46.80
N TYR A 67 -1.66 6.88 -45.93
CA TYR A 67 -2.50 5.75 -46.33
C TYR A 67 -3.95 5.84 -45.82
N GLY A 68 -4.27 6.88 -45.02
CA GLY A 68 -5.61 7.07 -44.44
C GLY A 68 -6.01 6.04 -43.41
N ALA A 69 -7.30 6.07 -42.98
CA ALA A 69 -7.87 5.15 -42.02
C ALA A 69 -7.84 3.68 -42.48
N ALA A 70 -7.84 3.42 -43.79
CA ALA A 70 -7.83 2.08 -44.36
C ALA A 70 -6.58 1.25 -43.97
N ALA A 71 -5.46 1.90 -43.68
CA ALA A 71 -4.22 1.22 -43.26
C ALA A 71 -4.33 0.61 -41.84
N PHE A 72 -5.32 1.03 -41.07
CA PHE A 72 -5.57 0.59 -39.69
C PHE A 72 -6.84 -0.28 -39.54
N GLU A 73 -7.71 -0.34 -40.57
CA GLU A 73 -8.92 -1.17 -40.57
C GLU A 73 -8.69 -2.64 -40.97
N ASN A 74 -7.74 -2.89 -41.83
CA ASN A 74 -7.42 -4.25 -42.29
C ASN A 74 -6.16 -4.74 -41.60
N GLY A 75 -6.22 -5.30 -40.40
CA GLY A 75 -5.20 -6.15 -39.71
C GLY A 75 -3.82 -6.41 -40.31
N GLY A 76 -3.30 -5.57 -41.16
CA GLY A 76 -2.05 -5.71 -41.90
C GLY A 76 -0.91 -4.96 -41.22
N MET A 77 -0.49 -5.37 -40.08
CA MET A 77 0.90 -5.37 -39.63
C MET A 77 1.00 -5.75 -38.13
N GLY A 78 1.16 -7.06 -37.89
CA GLY A 78 1.87 -7.55 -36.69
C GLY A 78 1.03 -7.96 -35.52
N GLY A 79 0.58 -9.20 -35.51
CA GLY A 79 0.54 -10.00 -34.29
C GLY A 79 -0.71 -9.93 -33.41
N GLY A 80 -1.67 -10.77 -33.70
CA GLY A 80 -2.45 -11.61 -32.81
C GLY A 80 -2.85 -11.08 -31.43
N GLY A 81 -4.14 -10.82 -31.25
CA GLY A 81 -4.72 -10.66 -29.93
C GLY A 81 -6.12 -10.11 -30.00
N GLY A 82 -7.12 -11.03 -30.12
CA GLY A 82 -8.54 -10.70 -30.16
C GLY A 82 -8.99 -9.93 -28.94
N TYR A 83 -9.55 -8.75 -29.16
CA TYR A 83 -10.31 -8.02 -28.15
C TYR A 83 -11.76 -8.56 -28.15
N GLY A 84 -11.97 -9.61 -27.40
CA GLY A 84 -13.28 -10.12 -27.06
C GLY A 84 -13.42 -10.22 -25.55
N GLY A 85 -14.22 -9.34 -24.95
CA GLY A 85 -14.79 -9.55 -23.64
C GLY A 85 -14.02 -8.97 -22.45
N PHE A 86 -14.15 -7.69 -22.19
CA PHE A 86 -13.88 -7.12 -20.86
C PHE A 86 -15.18 -6.49 -20.31
N GLY A 87 -15.95 -7.36 -19.63
CA GLY A 87 -16.96 -6.94 -18.69
C GLY A 87 -16.39 -6.98 -17.29
N GLY A 88 -16.30 -5.83 -16.64
CA GLY A 88 -16.24 -5.68 -15.18
C GLY A 88 -14.94 -6.06 -14.51
N MET A 89 -13.99 -5.13 -14.46
CA MET A 89 -13.03 -4.99 -13.37
C MET A 89 -12.39 -3.59 -13.48
N ASP A 90 -12.39 -2.91 -12.36
CA ASP A 90 -11.82 -1.57 -12.14
C ASP A 90 -10.28 -1.68 -12.22
N PHE A 91 -9.72 -1.46 -13.42
CA PHE A 91 -8.28 -1.39 -13.63
C PHE A 91 -7.89 0.03 -14.00
N ASP A 92 -7.01 0.60 -13.18
CA ASP A 92 -6.39 1.90 -13.40
C ASP A 92 -5.65 1.91 -14.75
N ILE A 93 -6.18 2.70 -15.69
CA ILE A 93 -5.70 2.83 -17.08
C ILE A 93 -4.24 3.34 -17.12
N SER A 94 -3.76 3.98 -16.06
CA SER A 94 -2.37 4.45 -15.93
C SER A 94 -1.36 3.32 -15.89
N ASP A 95 -1.69 2.19 -15.28
CA ASP A 95 -0.77 1.04 -15.16
C ASP A 95 -0.65 0.26 -16.48
N ILE A 96 -1.74 0.17 -17.25
CA ILE A 96 -1.72 -0.48 -18.56
C ILE A 96 -0.97 0.38 -19.60
N PHE A 97 -1.05 1.70 -19.49
CA PHE A 97 -0.32 2.62 -20.37
C PHE A 97 1.19 2.61 -20.09
N GLY A 98 1.62 2.44 -18.84
CA GLY A 98 3.02 2.31 -18.45
C GLY A 98 3.69 1.06 -19.02
N ASP A 99 3.00 -0.07 -19.01
CA ASP A 99 3.54 -1.37 -19.46
C ASP A 99 3.53 -1.50 -21.00
N ILE A 100 2.52 -0.97 -21.69
CA ILE A 100 2.40 -1.09 -23.16
C ILE A 100 3.22 0.00 -23.88
N PHE A 101 3.36 1.19 -23.33
CA PHE A 101 4.05 2.31 -23.96
C PHE A 101 5.43 2.67 -23.38
N GLY A 102 5.72 2.25 -22.15
CA GLY A 102 7.03 2.50 -21.51
C GLY A 102 8.13 1.50 -21.83
N GLY A 103 7.81 0.34 -22.39
CA GLY A 103 8.76 -0.76 -22.48
C GLY A 103 8.93 -1.51 -23.81
N GLY A 104 8.27 -1.14 -24.91
CA GLY A 104 8.08 -2.11 -25.97
C GLY A 104 8.57 -1.85 -27.40
N PHE A 105 9.17 -0.73 -27.76
CA PHE A 105 9.60 -0.51 -29.16
C PHE A 105 10.96 0.17 -29.34
N GLY A 106 11.93 -0.26 -28.58
CA GLY A 106 13.32 0.15 -28.74
C GLY A 106 14.27 -1.01 -28.52
N GLY A 107 14.65 -1.71 -29.57
CA GLY A 107 15.80 -2.60 -29.63
C GLY A 107 15.82 -3.73 -28.63
N GLY A 108 15.59 -4.96 -29.08
CA GLY A 108 15.76 -6.20 -28.31
C GLY A 108 17.05 -6.26 -27.51
N ARG A 109 17.03 -5.72 -26.31
CA ARG A 109 17.86 -6.25 -25.25
C ARG A 109 17.19 -7.54 -24.82
N SER A 110 17.48 -8.63 -25.55
CA SER A 110 17.36 -9.95 -24.94
C SER A 110 18.14 -9.82 -23.63
N ALA A 111 17.42 -9.60 -22.52
CA ALA A 111 18.02 -9.61 -21.19
C ALA A 111 18.82 -10.91 -21.16
N ARG A 112 20.15 -10.79 -21.08
CA ARG A 112 21.05 -11.95 -20.97
C ARG A 112 20.56 -12.74 -19.79
N ARG A 113 19.76 -13.78 -20.02
CA ARG A 113 19.19 -14.64 -18.98
C ARG A 113 20.24 -15.21 -18.01
N ASN A 114 21.52 -15.08 -18.37
CA ASN A 114 22.68 -15.47 -17.56
C ASN A 114 23.34 -14.30 -16.84
N GLY A 115 22.76 -13.09 -16.85
CA GLY A 115 23.27 -11.93 -16.11
C GLY A 115 23.05 -12.03 -14.60
N PRO A 116 23.68 -11.11 -13.82
CA PRO A 116 23.44 -10.96 -12.40
C PRO A 116 21.95 -10.73 -12.12
N VAL A 117 21.38 -11.45 -11.17
CA VAL A 117 19.99 -11.32 -10.75
C VAL A 117 19.97 -10.80 -9.32
N ARG A 118 19.26 -9.71 -9.07
CA ARG A 118 19.03 -9.20 -7.72
C ARG A 118 18.28 -10.25 -6.90
N GLY A 119 18.66 -10.37 -5.61
CA GLY A 119 17.95 -11.21 -4.66
C GLY A 119 16.57 -10.66 -4.32
N ASP A 120 15.70 -11.55 -3.88
CA ASP A 120 14.34 -11.18 -3.48
C ASP A 120 14.35 -10.37 -2.19
N ASP A 121 13.42 -9.45 -2.11
CA ASP A 121 13.15 -8.72 -0.89
C ASP A 121 12.40 -9.61 0.10
N LEU A 122 12.63 -9.40 1.40
CA LEU A 122 12.00 -10.15 2.48
C LEU A 122 11.09 -9.25 3.29
N LEU A 123 9.96 -9.79 3.74
CA LEU A 123 9.04 -9.12 4.65
C LEU A 123 8.97 -9.89 5.97
N GLN A 124 9.31 -9.21 7.07
CA GLN A 124 9.19 -9.74 8.42
C GLN A 124 8.22 -8.89 9.24
N ARG A 125 7.34 -9.52 10.01
CA ARG A 125 6.40 -8.84 10.90
C ARG A 125 6.94 -8.83 12.32
N VAL A 126 6.87 -7.67 12.98
CA VAL A 126 7.26 -7.49 14.37
C VAL A 126 6.08 -6.93 15.14
N PHE A 127 5.77 -7.54 16.29
CA PHE A 127 4.71 -7.08 17.19
C PHE A 127 5.34 -6.32 18.35
N ILE A 128 4.83 -5.11 18.59
CA ILE A 128 5.25 -4.25 19.69
C ILE A 128 4.04 -3.82 20.51
N SER A 129 4.26 -3.41 21.75
CA SER A 129 3.21 -2.83 22.59
C SER A 129 2.90 -1.39 22.14
N PHE A 130 1.85 -0.82 22.68
CA PHE A 130 1.46 0.56 22.44
C PHE A 130 2.52 1.55 22.95
N GLU A 131 3.06 1.29 24.14
CA GLU A 131 4.11 2.08 24.78
C GLU A 131 5.42 1.99 24.00
N GLU A 132 5.79 0.78 23.54
CA GLU A 132 6.95 0.59 22.68
C GLU A 132 6.84 1.36 21.37
N ALA A 133 5.63 1.48 20.82
CA ALA A 133 5.38 2.30 19.64
C ALA A 133 5.48 3.80 19.95
N ALA A 134 5.02 4.23 21.13
CA ALA A 134 5.06 5.63 21.54
C ALA A 134 6.50 6.10 21.85
N PHE A 135 7.27 5.31 22.60
CA PHE A 135 8.61 5.70 23.06
C PHE A 135 9.76 5.22 22.17
N GLY A 136 9.46 4.31 21.25
CA GLY A 136 10.46 3.59 20.49
C GLY A 136 11.09 2.46 21.31
N CYS A 137 11.62 1.48 20.61
CA CYS A 137 12.28 0.33 21.26
C CYS A 137 13.31 -0.31 20.34
N LYS A 138 14.12 -1.16 20.90
CA LYS A 138 15.00 -2.08 20.17
C LYS A 138 14.41 -3.48 20.23
N LYS A 139 14.34 -4.17 19.11
CA LYS A 139 13.81 -5.53 18.99
C LYS A 139 14.77 -6.43 18.23
N ASP A 140 15.03 -7.60 18.80
CA ASP A 140 15.75 -8.66 18.10
C ASP A 140 14.80 -9.41 17.18
N VAL A 141 15.11 -9.38 15.89
CA VAL A 141 14.31 -10.00 14.85
C VAL A 141 15.08 -11.18 14.26
N LYS A 142 14.51 -12.37 14.42
CA LYS A 142 15.01 -13.58 13.78
C LYS A 142 14.33 -13.78 12.45
N TYR A 143 15.11 -13.93 11.39
CA TYR A 143 14.61 -14.17 10.05
C TYR A 143 15.52 -15.10 9.28
N THR A 144 14.96 -15.80 8.29
CA THR A 144 15.72 -16.68 7.42
C THR A 144 15.89 -16.02 6.06
N ARG A 145 17.11 -15.98 5.57
CA ARG A 145 17.45 -15.48 4.25
C ARG A 145 18.26 -16.48 3.44
N VAL A 146 18.13 -16.39 2.13
CA VAL A 146 18.98 -17.12 1.21
C VAL A 146 20.31 -16.36 1.07
N CYS A 147 21.41 -17.00 1.45
CA CYS A 147 22.75 -16.44 1.34
C CYS A 147 23.58 -17.24 0.36
N ARG A 148 24.61 -16.61 -0.20
CA ARG A 148 25.62 -17.32 -0.99
C ARG A 148 26.30 -18.36 -0.10
N CYS A 149 26.49 -19.54 -0.65
CA CYS A 149 27.20 -20.61 0.02
C CYS A 149 28.67 -20.21 0.20
N GLN A 150 29.14 -20.21 1.44
CA GLN A 150 30.50 -19.81 1.79
C GLN A 150 31.55 -20.81 1.27
N ASP A 151 31.21 -22.11 1.20
CA ASP A 151 32.14 -23.16 0.80
C ASP A 151 32.49 -23.09 -0.70
N CYS A 152 31.54 -22.70 -1.52
CA CYS A 152 31.75 -22.57 -2.97
C CYS A 152 31.67 -21.11 -3.49
N ASN A 153 31.54 -20.13 -2.60
CA ASN A 153 31.39 -18.71 -2.93
C ASN A 153 30.32 -18.42 -3.98
N GLY A 154 29.24 -19.21 -3.95
CA GLY A 154 28.11 -19.06 -4.88
C GLY A 154 28.28 -19.75 -6.22
N SER A 155 29.39 -20.44 -6.50
CA SER A 155 29.60 -21.15 -7.78
C SER A 155 28.77 -22.42 -7.92
N GLY A 156 28.34 -23.04 -6.82
CA GLY A 156 27.68 -24.34 -6.78
C GLY A 156 28.63 -25.53 -6.97
N ALA A 157 29.87 -25.29 -7.40
CA ALA A 157 30.87 -26.36 -7.61
C ALA A 157 31.62 -26.68 -6.29
N ALA A 158 32.10 -27.89 -6.14
CA ALA A 158 32.90 -28.29 -5.00
C ALA A 158 34.19 -27.43 -4.90
N PRO A 159 34.72 -27.17 -3.69
CA PRO A 159 35.98 -26.45 -3.52
C PRO A 159 37.08 -27.05 -4.39
N GLY A 160 37.83 -26.20 -5.08
CA GLY A 160 38.86 -26.61 -6.03
C GLY A 160 38.37 -27.00 -7.43
N THR A 161 37.05 -26.95 -7.68
CA THR A 161 36.48 -27.17 -9.01
C THR A 161 35.72 -25.93 -9.46
N SER A 162 35.55 -25.79 -10.78
CA SER A 162 34.80 -24.67 -11.37
C SER A 162 33.67 -25.17 -12.26
N PRO A 163 32.57 -24.40 -12.39
CA PRO A 163 31.55 -24.70 -13.39
C PRO A 163 32.16 -24.64 -14.78
N ILE A 164 31.80 -25.59 -15.65
CA ILE A 164 32.27 -25.68 -17.04
C ILE A 164 31.16 -25.21 -17.99
N THR A 165 31.52 -24.61 -19.11
CA THR A 165 30.56 -24.21 -20.13
C THR A 165 29.78 -25.42 -20.64
N CYS A 166 28.48 -25.31 -20.69
CA CYS A 166 27.61 -26.40 -21.17
C CYS A 166 27.90 -26.71 -22.64
N SER A 167 28.33 -27.94 -22.93
CA SER A 167 28.65 -28.37 -24.27
C SER A 167 27.46 -28.38 -25.21
N LYS A 168 26.23 -28.61 -24.69
CA LYS A 168 25.02 -28.71 -25.50
C LYS A 168 24.54 -27.36 -26.02
N CYS A 169 24.63 -26.29 -25.26
CA CYS A 169 24.18 -24.97 -25.63
C CYS A 169 25.33 -23.94 -25.84
N GLY A 170 26.59 -24.37 -25.73
CA GLY A 170 27.73 -23.47 -25.88
C GLY A 170 27.74 -22.27 -24.92
N GLY A 171 27.12 -22.40 -23.75
CA GLY A 171 27.01 -21.32 -22.77
C GLY A 171 25.78 -20.42 -22.89
N SER A 172 24.96 -20.56 -23.95
CA SER A 172 23.77 -19.73 -24.16
C SER A 172 22.63 -19.98 -23.17
N GLY A 173 22.61 -21.15 -22.53
CA GLY A 173 21.50 -21.57 -21.65
C GLY A 173 20.22 -21.96 -22.39
N GLN A 174 20.21 -21.88 -23.72
CA GLN A 174 19.02 -22.13 -24.52
C GLN A 174 19.31 -23.16 -25.62
N GLU A 175 18.28 -23.92 -25.99
CA GLU A 175 18.31 -24.79 -27.16
C GLU A 175 17.14 -24.46 -28.08
N THR A 176 17.40 -24.46 -29.37
CA THR A 176 16.37 -24.26 -30.39
C THR A 176 15.77 -25.60 -30.75
N VAL A 177 14.46 -25.72 -30.62
CA VAL A 177 13.71 -26.92 -31.00
C VAL A 177 12.86 -26.60 -32.22
N GLN A 178 13.00 -27.43 -33.25
CA GLN A 178 12.16 -27.35 -34.43
C GLN A 178 10.97 -28.30 -34.25
N GLN A 179 9.77 -27.75 -34.25
CA GLN A 179 8.52 -28.53 -34.26
C GLN A 179 7.91 -28.46 -35.66
N ARG A 180 7.68 -29.61 -36.27
CA ARG A 180 6.89 -29.73 -37.50
C ARG A 180 5.42 -29.62 -37.14
N THR A 181 4.76 -28.58 -37.63
CA THR A 181 3.32 -28.39 -37.53
C THR A 181 2.69 -28.58 -38.91
N PRO A 182 1.38 -28.83 -39.02
CA PRO A 182 0.69 -28.92 -40.31
C PRO A 182 0.86 -27.69 -41.21
N PHE A 183 1.25 -26.56 -40.62
CA PHE A 183 1.43 -25.27 -41.29
C PHE A 183 2.90 -24.90 -41.54
N GLY A 184 3.86 -25.81 -41.29
CA GLY A 184 5.28 -25.58 -41.52
C GLY A 184 6.17 -25.93 -40.32
N VAL A 185 7.48 -25.62 -40.45
CA VAL A 185 8.46 -25.84 -39.40
C VAL A 185 8.49 -24.61 -38.49
N MET A 186 8.09 -24.75 -37.24
CA MET A 186 8.15 -23.70 -36.21
C MET A 186 9.40 -23.90 -35.38
N GLN A 187 10.24 -22.85 -35.27
CA GLN A 187 11.38 -22.84 -34.35
C GLN A 187 10.96 -22.20 -33.02
N SER A 188 11.14 -22.93 -31.94
CA SER A 188 10.95 -22.39 -30.60
C SER A 188 12.22 -22.52 -29.78
N THR A 189 12.50 -21.53 -28.92
CA THR A 189 13.61 -21.55 -27.99
C THR A 189 13.13 -22.00 -26.61
N ARG A 190 13.81 -22.98 -26.01
CA ARG A 190 13.54 -23.43 -24.63
C ARG A 190 14.81 -23.44 -23.80
N ALA A 191 14.69 -23.54 -22.48
CA ALA A 191 15.84 -23.73 -21.61
C ALA A 191 16.58 -25.02 -21.98
N CYS A 192 17.90 -24.94 -22.05
CA CYS A 192 18.74 -26.09 -22.38
C CYS A 192 18.55 -27.22 -21.36
N SER A 193 18.19 -28.39 -21.82
CA SER A 193 17.87 -29.57 -20.99
C SER A 193 19.08 -30.09 -20.20
N ALA A 194 20.31 -29.82 -20.65
CA ALA A 194 21.53 -30.28 -19.99
C ALA A 194 21.96 -29.36 -18.84
N CYS A 195 21.73 -28.05 -18.94
CA CYS A 195 22.15 -27.10 -17.90
C CYS A 195 20.97 -26.39 -17.21
N GLY A 196 19.74 -26.74 -17.54
CA GLY A 196 18.54 -26.10 -16.96
C GLY A 196 18.45 -24.59 -17.18
N GLY A 197 19.08 -24.06 -18.23
CA GLY A 197 19.06 -22.63 -18.56
C GLY A 197 20.23 -21.82 -18.00
N THR A 198 21.14 -22.44 -17.24
CA THR A 198 22.29 -21.73 -16.61
C THR A 198 23.44 -21.44 -17.58
N GLY A 199 23.53 -22.16 -18.68
CA GLY A 199 24.66 -22.10 -19.61
C GLY A 199 25.92 -22.81 -19.12
N GLN A 200 25.93 -23.30 -17.88
CA GLN A 200 27.07 -23.97 -17.25
C GLN A 200 26.62 -25.31 -16.64
N THR A 201 27.53 -26.27 -16.57
CA THR A 201 27.35 -27.55 -15.89
C THR A 201 28.37 -27.73 -14.79
N ILE A 202 27.97 -28.38 -13.70
CA ILE A 202 28.82 -28.63 -12.53
C ILE A 202 29.11 -30.11 -12.50
N ALA A 203 30.37 -30.49 -12.71
CA ALA A 203 30.79 -31.88 -12.69
C ALA A 203 30.73 -32.46 -11.26
N THR A 204 31.20 -31.68 -10.30
CA THR A 204 31.19 -32.06 -8.88
C THR A 204 30.43 -30.99 -8.09
N PRO A 205 29.19 -31.25 -7.66
CA PRO A 205 28.42 -30.28 -6.90
C PRO A 205 28.98 -30.08 -5.49
N CYS A 206 28.90 -28.85 -4.99
CA CYS A 206 29.24 -28.51 -3.62
C CYS A 206 28.35 -29.29 -2.63
N LYS A 207 28.96 -29.94 -1.66
CA LYS A 207 28.27 -30.78 -0.67
C LYS A 207 27.29 -30.00 0.20
N THR A 208 27.55 -28.71 0.46
CA THR A 208 26.76 -27.87 1.35
C THR A 208 25.54 -27.26 0.69
N CYS A 209 25.64 -26.87 -0.56
CA CYS A 209 24.51 -26.26 -1.29
C CYS A 209 23.94 -27.15 -2.40
N HIS A 210 24.47 -28.37 -2.59
CA HIS A 210 24.02 -29.34 -3.58
C HIS A 210 23.94 -28.77 -5.01
N GLY A 211 24.90 -27.90 -5.37
CA GLY A 211 24.96 -27.32 -6.71
C GLY A 211 24.22 -26.00 -6.90
N THR A 212 23.43 -25.55 -5.94
CA THR A 212 22.64 -24.30 -6.06
C THR A 212 23.46 -23.04 -5.89
N GLY A 213 24.61 -23.10 -5.24
CA GLY A 213 25.40 -21.93 -4.87
C GLY A 213 24.81 -21.09 -3.72
N LEU A 214 23.61 -21.43 -3.24
CA LEU A 214 22.84 -20.70 -2.25
C LEU A 214 22.44 -21.61 -1.08
N ARG A 215 22.25 -21.04 0.10
CA ARG A 215 21.77 -21.77 1.30
C ARG A 215 20.90 -20.88 2.17
N ASN A 216 19.95 -21.47 2.85
CA ASN A 216 19.15 -20.79 3.86
C ASN A 216 19.98 -20.62 5.15
N VAL A 217 20.01 -19.39 5.65
CA VAL A 217 20.71 -19.04 6.90
C VAL A 217 19.75 -18.24 7.78
N SER A 218 19.57 -18.71 9.02
CA SER A 218 18.87 -17.92 10.03
C SER A 218 19.80 -16.83 10.54
N LYS A 219 19.33 -15.59 10.56
CA LYS A 219 20.05 -14.44 11.12
C LYS A 219 19.20 -13.78 12.20
N GLU A 220 19.87 -13.22 13.17
CA GLU A 220 19.29 -12.39 14.21
C GLU A 220 19.84 -10.97 14.04
N LEU A 221 18.95 -9.98 14.11
CA LEU A 221 19.28 -8.59 13.89
C LEU A 221 18.53 -7.72 14.89
N GLU A 222 19.25 -6.86 15.60
CA GLU A 222 18.65 -5.81 16.42
C GLU A 222 18.12 -4.70 15.50
N VAL A 223 16.82 -4.44 15.58
CA VAL A 223 16.13 -3.41 14.82
C VAL A 223 15.74 -2.29 15.76
N ASN A 224 16.21 -1.08 15.47
CA ASN A 224 15.79 0.12 16.19
C ASN A 224 14.47 0.63 15.62
N ILE A 225 13.41 0.60 16.44
CA ILE A 225 12.08 1.08 16.10
C ILE A 225 11.94 2.50 16.64
N PRO A 226 11.76 3.52 15.78
CA PRO A 226 11.69 4.90 16.22
C PRO A 226 10.41 5.19 17.01
N ALA A 227 10.50 6.15 17.94
CA ALA A 227 9.35 6.65 18.69
C ALA A 227 8.29 7.26 17.76
N GLY A 228 7.02 7.00 18.07
CA GLY A 228 5.90 7.52 17.27
C GLY A 228 5.52 6.67 16.08
N ILE A 229 6.17 5.54 15.86
CA ILE A 229 5.83 4.63 14.75
C ILE A 229 4.38 4.20 14.82
N ASP A 230 3.74 4.05 13.66
CA ASP A 230 2.33 3.66 13.57
C ASP A 230 2.15 2.20 13.15
N HIS A 231 0.95 1.68 13.38
CA HIS A 231 0.57 0.34 12.94
C HIS A 231 0.70 0.20 11.42
N GLY A 232 1.31 -0.89 10.96
CA GLY A 232 1.50 -1.16 9.54
C GLY A 232 2.67 -0.42 8.88
N GLN A 233 3.32 0.51 9.56
CA GLN A 233 4.51 1.17 9.01
C GLN A 233 5.66 0.18 8.81
N ARG A 234 6.51 0.48 7.81
CA ARG A 234 7.61 -0.40 7.40
C ARG A 234 8.95 0.29 7.60
N ILE A 235 9.88 -0.45 8.17
CA ILE A 235 11.29 -0.06 8.28
C ILE A 235 12.05 -0.85 7.21
N THR A 236 12.80 -0.16 6.35
CA THR A 236 13.57 -0.78 5.27
C THR A 236 15.03 -0.93 5.67
N LEU A 237 15.52 -2.17 5.67
CA LEU A 237 16.90 -2.52 5.91
C LEU A 237 17.53 -2.97 4.60
N ARG A 238 18.27 -2.06 3.97
CA ARG A 238 18.84 -2.27 2.63
C ARG A 238 19.88 -3.38 2.61
N GLY A 239 19.82 -4.24 1.58
CA GLY A 239 20.75 -5.33 1.37
C GLY A 239 20.65 -6.48 2.38
N MET A 240 19.63 -6.50 3.24
CA MET A 240 19.40 -7.54 4.24
C MET A 240 18.38 -8.61 3.78
N GLY A 241 17.87 -8.52 2.56
CA GLY A 241 17.05 -9.53 1.91
C GLY A 241 17.86 -10.74 1.43
N ASN A 242 17.35 -11.51 0.48
CA ASN A 242 18.06 -12.64 -0.11
C ASN A 242 19.26 -12.18 -0.94
N ASP A 243 20.34 -12.96 -0.93
CA ASP A 243 21.47 -12.69 -1.81
C ASP A 243 21.08 -12.94 -3.26
N GLY A 244 21.57 -12.07 -4.14
CA GLY A 244 21.35 -12.20 -5.57
C GLY A 244 22.13 -13.36 -6.18
N ALA A 245 21.51 -14.00 -7.17
CA ALA A 245 22.16 -15.05 -7.94
C ALA A 245 23.17 -14.46 -8.95
N ARG A 246 24.19 -15.23 -9.27
CA ARG A 246 25.20 -14.90 -10.29
C ARG A 246 25.87 -13.54 -10.12
N GLY A 247 26.16 -13.17 -8.88
CA GLY A 247 26.80 -11.89 -8.58
C GLY A 247 25.85 -10.71 -8.48
N GLY A 248 24.55 -10.92 -8.54
CA GLY A 248 23.54 -9.87 -8.34
C GLY A 248 23.58 -9.28 -6.94
N ALA A 249 23.07 -8.05 -6.80
CA ALA A 249 22.91 -7.39 -5.51
C ALA A 249 21.92 -8.14 -4.62
N ALA A 250 22.08 -8.04 -3.30
CA ALA A 250 21.09 -8.55 -2.36
C ALA A 250 19.79 -7.72 -2.44
N GLY A 251 18.66 -8.34 -2.09
CA GLY A 251 17.41 -7.67 -1.84
C GLY A 251 17.38 -6.92 -0.52
N ASP A 252 16.27 -6.33 -0.18
CA ASP A 252 16.06 -5.57 1.05
C ASP A 252 15.19 -6.37 2.04
N LEU A 253 15.32 -6.08 3.33
CA LEU A 253 14.44 -6.62 4.36
C LEU A 253 13.49 -5.51 4.84
N TYR A 254 12.22 -5.74 4.71
CA TYR A 254 11.16 -4.88 5.21
C TYR A 254 10.63 -5.42 6.54
N ILE A 255 10.71 -4.61 7.57
CA ILE A 255 10.12 -4.91 8.87
C ILE A 255 8.77 -4.19 8.96
N SER A 256 7.68 -4.94 8.92
CA SER A 256 6.34 -4.41 9.13
C SER A 256 6.03 -4.40 10.62
N VAL A 257 5.80 -3.23 11.18
CA VAL A 257 5.52 -3.04 12.60
C VAL A 257 4.02 -3.17 12.85
N ASN A 258 3.64 -4.09 13.73
CA ASN A 258 2.27 -4.29 14.16
C ASN A 258 2.15 -3.89 15.63
N VAL A 259 1.46 -2.79 15.88
CA VAL A 259 1.20 -2.31 17.25
C VAL A 259 0.00 -3.07 17.82
N ARG A 260 0.15 -3.62 19.02
CA ARG A 260 -0.95 -4.27 19.75
C ARG A 260 -1.92 -3.21 20.28
N PRO A 261 -3.23 -3.47 20.25
CA PRO A 261 -4.19 -2.57 20.87
C PRO A 261 -3.90 -2.43 22.36
N HIS A 262 -4.11 -1.21 22.89
CA HIS A 262 -3.99 -0.94 24.30
C HIS A 262 -5.35 -1.10 25.00
N ALA A 263 -5.35 -1.43 26.31
CA ALA A 263 -6.59 -1.67 27.06
C ALA A 263 -7.41 -0.39 27.30
N ILE A 264 -6.74 0.76 27.36
CA ILE A 264 -7.33 2.04 27.76
C ILE A 264 -7.23 3.08 26.63
N PHE A 265 -6.11 3.09 25.89
CA PHE A 265 -5.82 4.12 24.91
C PHE A 265 -6.16 3.69 23.50
N GLU A 266 -6.82 4.58 22.79
CA GLU A 266 -6.99 4.53 21.33
C GLU A 266 -6.10 5.61 20.69
N ARG A 267 -5.56 5.33 19.51
CA ARG A 267 -4.66 6.24 18.79
C ARG A 267 -5.36 6.76 17.54
N ASP A 268 -5.28 8.07 17.31
CA ASP A 268 -5.60 8.70 16.04
C ASP A 268 -4.47 9.66 15.65
N GLY A 269 -3.66 9.26 14.66
CA GLY A 269 -2.46 9.98 14.28
C GLY A 269 -1.44 10.05 15.41
N PHE A 270 -1.23 11.26 15.97
CA PHE A 270 -0.35 11.49 17.12
C PHE A 270 -1.12 11.72 18.42
N ASP A 271 -2.42 11.90 18.34
CA ASP A 271 -3.28 12.07 19.51
C ASP A 271 -3.70 10.70 20.07
N ILE A 272 -3.94 10.67 21.37
CA ILE A 272 -4.44 9.49 22.07
C ILE A 272 -5.75 9.82 22.78
N TYR A 273 -6.62 8.86 22.81
CA TYR A 273 -7.96 8.97 23.38
C TYR A 273 -8.14 7.93 24.48
N CYS A 274 -8.85 8.32 25.54
CA CYS A 274 -9.31 7.36 26.56
C CYS A 274 -10.63 7.80 27.18
N GLU A 275 -11.34 6.87 27.78
CA GLU A 275 -12.53 7.14 28.57
C GLU A 275 -12.22 6.95 30.06
N ILE A 276 -12.63 7.92 30.88
CA ILE A 276 -12.36 7.92 32.30
C ILE A 276 -13.69 7.93 33.06
N PRO A 277 -14.00 6.87 33.82
CA PRO A 277 -15.15 6.85 34.69
C PRO A 277 -14.93 7.81 35.87
N ILE A 278 -15.90 8.66 36.16
CA ILE A 278 -15.93 9.57 37.31
C ILE A 278 -17.22 9.39 38.09
N THR A 279 -17.17 9.68 39.36
CA THR A 279 -18.40 9.59 40.19
C THR A 279 -19.35 10.75 39.85
N PHE A 280 -20.65 10.53 40.14
CA PHE A 280 -21.66 11.58 40.03
C PHE A 280 -21.30 12.80 40.89
N THR A 281 -20.77 12.58 42.08
CA THR A 281 -20.36 13.64 43.00
C THR A 281 -19.20 14.46 42.47
N ASP A 282 -18.17 13.81 41.91
CA ASP A 282 -17.04 14.50 41.30
C ASP A 282 -17.48 15.36 40.10
N ALA A 283 -18.38 14.80 39.29
CA ALA A 283 -18.93 15.54 38.16
C ALA A 283 -19.78 16.75 38.57
N ALA A 284 -20.52 16.65 39.66
CA ALA A 284 -21.41 17.69 40.13
C ALA A 284 -20.67 18.83 40.83
N LEU A 285 -19.70 18.48 41.70
CA LEU A 285 -19.00 19.42 42.58
C LEU A 285 -17.67 19.92 41.99
N GLY A 286 -17.21 19.28 40.94
CA GLY A 286 -15.82 19.42 40.49
C GLY A 286 -14.88 18.62 41.39
N ALA A 287 -13.83 18.08 40.83
CA ALA A 287 -12.85 17.29 41.57
C ALA A 287 -11.51 17.22 40.84
N GLN A 288 -10.48 16.95 41.60
CA GLN A 288 -9.19 16.55 41.05
C GLN A 288 -9.19 15.06 40.78
N ILE A 289 -9.09 14.68 39.52
CA ILE A 289 -9.08 13.27 39.09
C ILE A 289 -7.69 12.83 38.66
N SER A 290 -7.41 11.54 38.80
CA SER A 290 -6.20 10.92 38.28
C SER A 290 -6.42 10.46 36.83
N VAL A 291 -5.72 11.06 35.89
CA VAL A 291 -5.78 10.75 34.46
C VAL A 291 -4.59 9.89 34.09
N PRO A 292 -4.76 8.70 33.54
CA PRO A 292 -3.68 7.89 33.04
C PRO A 292 -3.05 8.57 31.80
N THR A 293 -1.73 8.59 31.74
CA THR A 293 -0.97 9.07 30.57
C THR A 293 0.07 8.01 30.21
N LEU A 294 0.69 8.13 29.04
CA LEU A 294 1.79 7.25 28.61
C LEU A 294 2.99 7.25 29.58
N GLU A 295 3.16 8.34 30.35
CA GLU A 295 4.29 8.54 31.28
C GLU A 295 3.91 8.20 32.72
N GLY A 296 2.68 7.75 32.99
CA GLY A 296 2.13 7.52 34.30
C GLY A 296 0.90 8.39 34.59
N ASN A 297 0.41 8.33 35.79
CA ASN A 297 -0.79 9.07 36.15
C ASN A 297 -0.48 10.56 36.41
N THR A 298 -1.34 11.43 35.94
CA THR A 298 -1.27 12.88 36.16
C THR A 298 -2.62 13.37 36.69
N THR A 299 -2.60 14.33 37.61
CA THR A 299 -3.81 14.94 38.15
C THR A 299 -4.38 15.97 37.18
N TYR A 300 -5.71 16.02 37.09
CA TYR A 300 -6.44 17.00 36.27
C TYR A 300 -7.68 17.50 37.05
N ASP A 301 -7.88 18.80 37.05
CA ASP A 301 -9.01 19.42 37.75
C ASP A 301 -10.19 19.51 36.77
N ILE A 302 -11.29 18.80 37.09
CA ILE A 302 -12.53 18.91 36.35
C ILE A 302 -13.44 19.97 36.99
N PRO A 303 -14.07 20.85 36.19
CA PRO A 303 -14.96 21.85 36.71
C PRO A 303 -16.29 21.26 37.21
N GLU A 304 -16.90 22.02 38.15
CA GLU A 304 -18.25 21.68 38.63
C GLU A 304 -19.29 21.62 37.49
N GLY A 305 -20.27 20.75 37.61
CA GLY A 305 -21.33 20.59 36.61
C GLY A 305 -20.88 19.89 35.32
N THR A 306 -19.72 19.24 35.31
CA THR A 306 -19.20 18.48 34.16
C THR A 306 -20.22 17.39 33.78
N GLN A 307 -20.58 17.35 32.50
CA GLN A 307 -21.55 16.41 31.97
C GLN A 307 -20.86 15.15 31.45
N SER A 308 -21.56 13.99 31.56
CA SER A 308 -21.10 12.76 30.95
C SER A 308 -20.89 12.95 29.44
N GLY A 309 -19.76 12.46 28.93
CA GLY A 309 -19.35 12.62 27.54
C GLY A 309 -18.59 13.89 27.24
N THR A 310 -18.29 14.73 28.24
CA THR A 310 -17.41 15.91 28.06
C THR A 310 -15.99 15.45 27.83
N SER A 311 -15.34 16.03 26.80
CA SER A 311 -13.94 15.74 26.48
C SER A 311 -13.04 16.87 26.97
N PHE A 312 -11.90 16.49 27.54
CA PHE A 312 -10.83 17.39 27.98
C PHE A 312 -9.55 17.05 27.25
N THR A 313 -8.69 18.05 27.06
CA THR A 313 -7.43 17.90 26.32
C THR A 313 -6.23 18.24 27.22
N MET A 314 -5.32 17.31 27.33
CA MET A 314 -4.00 17.53 27.94
C MET A 314 -2.96 17.67 26.84
N LYS A 315 -2.46 18.87 26.65
CA LYS A 315 -1.51 19.19 25.59
C LYS A 315 -0.18 18.46 25.77
N GLN A 316 0.39 18.01 24.63
CA GLN A 316 1.69 17.34 24.56
C GLN A 316 1.79 16.05 25.41
N LYS A 317 0.69 15.40 25.67
CA LYS A 317 0.63 14.09 26.38
C LYS A 317 0.32 12.91 25.45
N GLY A 318 0.26 13.16 24.15
CA GLY A 318 0.09 12.14 23.11
C GLY A 318 1.41 11.50 22.64
N ILE A 319 1.42 10.98 21.43
CA ILE A 319 2.54 10.26 20.81
C ILE A 319 3.51 11.24 20.16
N PRO A 320 4.84 11.02 20.27
CA PRO A 320 5.84 11.84 19.59
C PRO A 320 5.69 11.79 18.08
N ASN A 321 5.96 12.90 17.41
CA ASN A 321 5.96 12.95 15.95
C ASN A 321 7.24 12.32 15.39
N ILE A 322 7.11 11.25 14.63
CA ILE A 322 8.24 10.51 14.02
C ILE A 322 9.04 11.36 13.01
N ASN A 323 8.39 12.33 12.37
CA ASN A 323 8.99 13.15 11.30
C ASN A 323 9.28 14.59 11.71
N GLY A 324 9.03 14.95 12.96
CA GLY A 324 9.13 16.35 13.39
C GLY A 324 9.38 16.53 14.88
N ARG A 325 9.27 17.80 15.31
CA ARG A 325 9.32 18.17 16.73
C ARG A 325 7.90 18.20 17.31
N GLY A 326 7.77 17.84 18.57
CA GLY A 326 6.52 17.89 19.31
C GLY A 326 5.86 16.52 19.49
N ARG A 327 4.76 16.55 20.20
CA ARG A 327 3.91 15.40 20.53
C ARG A 327 2.47 15.78 20.25
N GLY A 328 1.62 14.79 20.01
CA GLY A 328 0.18 14.97 20.01
C GLY A 328 -0.37 15.21 21.41
N ASP A 329 -1.67 15.30 21.51
CA ASP A 329 -2.40 15.55 22.74
C ASP A 329 -3.03 14.27 23.29
N LEU A 330 -3.31 14.25 24.59
CA LEU A 330 -4.20 13.27 25.21
C LEU A 330 -5.58 13.90 25.34
N ILE A 331 -6.56 13.29 24.70
CA ILE A 331 -7.95 13.69 24.75
C ILE A 331 -8.71 12.63 25.56
N PHE A 332 -9.17 12.98 26.75
CA PHE A 332 -9.93 12.05 27.56
C PHE A 332 -11.38 12.49 27.71
N LYS A 333 -12.27 11.52 27.62
CA LYS A 333 -13.72 11.71 27.75
C LYS A 333 -14.18 11.18 29.11
N VAL A 334 -14.82 12.04 29.87
CA VAL A 334 -15.35 11.63 31.17
C VAL A 334 -16.71 10.96 31.02
N MET A 335 -16.85 9.82 31.68
CA MET A 335 -18.11 9.06 31.74
C MET A 335 -18.60 9.03 33.18
N VAL A 336 -19.76 9.66 33.45
CA VAL A 336 -20.33 9.68 34.81
C VAL A 336 -20.95 8.33 35.12
N GLU A 337 -20.43 7.69 36.16
CA GLU A 337 -20.96 6.46 36.66
C GLU A 337 -22.07 6.71 37.69
N VAL A 338 -23.19 6.06 37.50
CA VAL A 338 -24.31 6.10 38.47
C VAL A 338 -24.08 5.01 39.51
N PRO A 339 -24.07 5.36 40.81
CA PRO A 339 -23.78 4.40 41.86
C PRO A 339 -24.84 3.30 41.97
N ASN A 340 -24.38 2.07 42.13
CA ASN A 340 -25.18 0.87 42.26
C ASN A 340 -25.16 0.35 43.72
N ASN A 341 -26.08 -0.55 44.09
CA ASN A 341 -26.13 -1.24 45.40
C ASN A 341 -26.13 -0.29 46.62
N LEU A 342 -26.91 0.77 46.52
CA LEU A 342 -27.02 1.78 47.57
C LEU A 342 -27.69 1.22 48.85
N SER A 343 -27.14 1.56 50.01
CA SER A 343 -27.78 1.37 51.31
C SER A 343 -29.00 2.28 51.48
N GLU A 344 -29.90 1.97 52.41
CA GLU A 344 -31.09 2.81 52.65
C GLU A 344 -30.68 4.25 53.05
N ALA A 345 -29.67 4.42 53.89
CA ALA A 345 -29.16 5.73 54.25
C ALA A 345 -28.66 6.55 53.04
N GLN A 346 -27.99 5.90 52.05
CA GLN A 346 -27.56 6.54 50.82
C GLN A 346 -28.73 6.92 49.90
N LYS A 347 -29.73 6.06 49.82
CA LYS A 347 -30.98 6.35 49.08
C LYS A 347 -31.72 7.54 49.69
N ASP A 348 -31.79 7.63 51.02
CA ASP A 348 -32.44 8.75 51.70
C ASP A 348 -31.67 10.06 51.50
N ALA A 349 -30.35 10.02 51.50
CA ALA A 349 -29.55 11.18 51.16
C ALA A 349 -29.80 11.67 49.72
N LEU A 350 -29.90 10.76 48.76
CA LEU A 350 -30.22 11.09 47.37
C LEU A 350 -31.67 11.60 47.21
N ARG A 351 -32.63 11.08 47.96
CA ARG A 351 -34.02 11.61 47.98
C ARG A 351 -34.05 13.07 48.50
N LYS A 352 -33.37 13.34 49.60
CA LYS A 352 -33.21 14.70 50.10
C LYS A 352 -32.55 15.64 49.10
N PHE A 353 -31.48 15.20 48.47
CA PHE A 353 -30.83 15.97 47.39
C PHE A 353 -31.81 16.26 46.23
N ALA A 354 -32.60 15.26 45.80
CA ALA A 354 -33.57 15.42 44.73
C ALA A 354 -34.68 16.44 45.07
N GLU A 355 -35.10 16.50 46.34
CA GLU A 355 -36.09 17.49 46.84
C GLU A 355 -35.57 18.93 46.82
N LEU A 356 -34.27 19.11 47.06
CA LEU A 356 -33.59 20.41 46.97
C LEU A 356 -33.34 20.89 45.55
N CYS A 357 -33.32 19.97 44.56
CA CYS A 357 -33.07 20.31 43.18
C CYS A 357 -34.32 20.93 42.51
N GLY A 358 -34.12 22.08 41.88
CA GLY A 358 -35.13 22.76 41.08
C GLY A 358 -34.95 22.57 39.58
N LYS A 359 -35.87 23.15 38.81
CA LYS A 359 -35.81 23.10 37.33
C LYS A 359 -34.53 23.68 36.74
N SER A 360 -33.92 24.68 37.41
CA SER A 360 -32.68 25.33 37.03
C SER A 360 -31.50 24.34 37.01
N ASN A 361 -31.50 23.33 37.87
CA ASN A 361 -30.42 22.33 37.96
C ASN A 361 -30.39 21.35 36.77
N TYR A 362 -31.51 21.20 36.04
CA TYR A 362 -31.67 20.24 34.96
C TYR A 362 -32.02 20.89 33.62
N SER A 363 -31.23 21.87 33.17
CA SER A 363 -31.50 22.68 31.99
C SER A 363 -31.69 21.87 30.69
N LYS A 364 -30.99 20.73 30.53
CA LYS A 364 -31.15 19.83 29.35
C LYS A 364 -32.52 19.15 29.35
N LYS A 365 -32.95 18.68 30.51
CA LYS A 365 -34.27 18.05 30.69
C LYS A 365 -35.39 19.05 30.36
N GLU A 366 -35.30 20.26 30.90
CA GLU A 366 -36.31 21.32 30.64
C GLU A 366 -36.33 21.72 29.17
N LYS A 367 -35.17 21.89 28.52
CA LYS A 367 -35.09 22.18 27.07
C LYS A 367 -35.67 21.06 26.23
N PHE A 368 -35.46 19.80 26.59
CA PHE A 368 -36.01 18.66 25.89
C PHE A 368 -37.57 18.65 25.97
N PHE A 369 -38.13 18.76 27.15
CA PHE A 369 -39.55 18.76 27.32
C PHE A 369 -40.25 20.02 26.75
N SER A 370 -39.62 21.18 26.81
CA SER A 370 -40.13 22.40 26.16
C SER A 370 -40.20 22.30 24.64
N LYS A 371 -39.26 21.55 24.02
CA LYS A 371 -39.33 21.27 22.57
C LYS A 371 -40.47 20.35 22.19
N ILE A 372 -40.82 19.39 23.05
CA ILE A 372 -41.88 18.42 22.77
C ILE A 372 -43.25 19.02 23.10
N PHE A 373 -43.38 19.63 24.29
CA PHE A 373 -44.69 20.10 24.83
C PHE A 373 -44.91 21.60 24.63
N GLY A 374 -43.88 22.37 24.18
CA GLY A 374 -43.99 23.83 23.97
C GLY A 374 -44.56 24.26 22.64
N LYS A 375 -44.99 23.35 21.77
CA LYS A 375 -45.57 23.67 20.46
C LYS A 375 -47.11 23.91 20.46
N ASP A 376 -47.77 23.73 21.62
CA ASP A 376 -49.22 23.90 21.70
C ASP A 376 -49.68 25.19 22.39
N LYS A 377 -48.88 26.26 22.29
CA LYS A 377 -49.33 27.60 22.66
C LYS A 377 -48.89 28.64 21.64
N LYS A 378 -49.58 28.64 20.49
CA LYS A 378 -49.87 29.83 19.68
C LYS A 378 -51.20 29.60 18.95
#